data_6595e01afe4406e91f725e1e28779c66
#
_entry.id   6595e01afe4406e91f725e1e28779c66
#
_cell.length_a   1.000
_cell.length_b   1.000
_cell.length_c   1.000
_cell.angle_alpha   90.00
_cell.angle_beta   90.00
_cell.angle_gamma   90.00
#
_symmetry.space_group_name_H-M   'P 1'
#
loop_
_entity.id
_entity.type
_entity.pdbx_description
1 polymer ?
#
loop_
_entity_poly.entity_id
_entity_poly.type
_entity_poly.pdbx_seq_one_letter_code
_entity_poly.pdbx_strand_id
1 'polypeptide(L)'
;MTSSGCRPEASGRLEPRRTADGSLTLWSERFGECFHSAAGARAETAQKFVAPADLDRFAPGRRLRVLELCVGLGYNTAALLEAAEARGLQLEWLGLELDPRPLQLALGDAAFCAQWHDETRQILEQLDQRGAWRSCRGSSGSWRLGDARRQLPLLPAEWIGRCDLVLHDAFSPGHCPELWSLEVLRALARLLQPDGRLLTYCSAAAVRHALELTGLQLASIRAAGQAGPDAGTGNWSLGTVASPMPPCGGPDTIGLPAASDPVVLQPLTAMEREHLLTRAAEPYRDPDGNATAAAIQAARVERQQHHPGESTSAWRRRWRVGSRG
;
A
#
# COMPACT_ATOMS: atom_id res chain seq x y z
N MET A 1 -14.73 -34.32 9.57
CA MET A 1 -15.50 -33.76 8.43
C MET A 1 -14.72 -32.54 7.95
N THR A 2 -13.90 -32.73 6.93
CA THR A 2 -13.06 -31.69 6.32
C THR A 2 -13.96 -30.80 5.49
N SER A 3 -14.20 -29.57 5.93
CA SER A 3 -14.85 -28.55 5.12
C SER A 3 -13.95 -28.27 3.92
N SER A 4 -14.36 -28.71 2.75
CA SER A 4 -13.82 -28.27 1.47
C SER A 4 -14.12 -26.77 1.33
N GLY A 5 -13.25 -25.94 1.88
CA GLY A 5 -13.27 -24.51 1.66
C GLY A 5 -13.03 -24.25 0.19
N CYS A 6 -14.03 -23.74 -0.50
CA CYS A 6 -13.92 -23.23 -1.87
C CYS A 6 -12.78 -22.21 -1.87
N ARG A 7 -11.59 -22.58 -2.39
CA ARG A 7 -10.52 -21.64 -2.69
C ARG A 7 -11.11 -20.62 -3.66
N PRO A 8 -11.00 -19.31 -3.40
CA PRO A 8 -11.41 -18.34 -4.39
C PRO A 8 -10.67 -18.66 -5.67
N GLU A 9 -11.41 -18.87 -6.77
CA GLU A 9 -10.80 -19.18 -8.05
C GLU A 9 -9.84 -18.05 -8.40
N ALA A 10 -8.55 -18.35 -8.30
CA ALA A 10 -7.49 -17.50 -8.81
C ALA A 10 -7.68 -17.43 -10.34
N SER A 11 -8.42 -16.41 -10.78
CA SER A 11 -8.83 -16.28 -12.18
C SER A 11 -7.94 -15.30 -12.93
N GLY A 12 -7.74 -15.56 -14.22
CA GLY A 12 -6.93 -14.74 -15.11
C GLY A 12 -5.46 -15.19 -15.20
N ARG A 13 -4.84 -14.81 -16.31
CA ARG A 13 -3.43 -15.10 -16.60
C ARG A 13 -2.54 -14.09 -15.87
N LEU A 14 -1.38 -14.57 -15.40
CA LEU A 14 -0.30 -13.76 -14.86
C LEU A 14 0.90 -13.89 -15.80
N GLU A 15 1.40 -12.77 -16.33
CA GLU A 15 2.52 -12.75 -17.27
C GLU A 15 3.74 -12.10 -16.61
N PRO A 16 4.86 -12.83 -16.44
CA PRO A 16 6.10 -12.26 -15.95
C PRO A 16 6.63 -11.16 -16.88
N ARG A 17 7.05 -10.04 -16.28
CA ARG A 17 7.69 -8.91 -16.95
C ARG A 17 8.88 -8.41 -16.15
N ARG A 18 9.75 -7.64 -16.78
CA ARG A 18 10.87 -6.95 -16.12
C ARG A 18 10.61 -5.45 -16.12
N THR A 19 10.91 -4.84 -14.99
CA THR A 19 10.91 -3.39 -14.83
C THR A 19 12.27 -2.80 -15.25
N ALA A 20 12.39 -1.48 -15.32
CA ALA A 20 13.62 -0.81 -15.75
C ALA A 20 14.84 -1.09 -14.85
N ASP A 21 14.62 -1.36 -13.56
CA ASP A 21 15.68 -1.76 -12.62
C ASP A 21 15.98 -3.28 -12.64
N GLY A 22 15.34 -4.04 -13.56
CA GLY A 22 15.50 -5.48 -13.70
C GLY A 22 14.67 -6.33 -12.74
N SER A 23 13.89 -5.72 -11.84
CA SER A 23 13.01 -6.43 -10.93
C SER A 23 11.94 -7.21 -11.67
N LEU A 24 11.51 -8.34 -11.09
CA LEU A 24 10.35 -9.07 -11.57
C LEU A 24 9.07 -8.31 -11.25
N THR A 25 8.19 -8.19 -12.22
CA THR A 25 6.78 -7.82 -12.02
C THR A 25 5.90 -8.76 -12.81
N LEU A 26 4.60 -8.75 -12.56
CA LEU A 26 3.61 -9.54 -13.27
C LEU A 26 2.56 -8.61 -13.89
N TRP A 27 2.13 -8.92 -15.09
CA TRP A 27 0.91 -8.37 -15.67
C TRP A 27 -0.26 -9.25 -15.26
N SER A 28 -1.31 -8.66 -14.72
CA SER A 28 -2.54 -9.35 -14.38
C SER A 28 -3.61 -9.11 -15.44
N GLU A 29 -4.03 -10.18 -16.11
CA GLU A 29 -5.15 -10.11 -17.07
C GLU A 29 -6.44 -9.70 -16.35
N ARG A 30 -6.67 -10.21 -15.14
CA ARG A 30 -7.87 -9.92 -14.33
C ARG A 30 -8.04 -8.44 -14.02
N PHE A 31 -6.95 -7.76 -13.69
CA PHE A 31 -6.96 -6.35 -13.30
C PHE A 31 -6.53 -5.42 -14.44
N GLY A 32 -6.01 -5.95 -15.56
CA GLY A 32 -5.54 -5.15 -16.70
C GLY A 32 -4.37 -4.22 -16.34
N GLU A 33 -3.55 -4.59 -15.34
CA GLU A 33 -2.48 -3.75 -14.79
C GLU A 33 -1.27 -4.60 -14.36
N CYS A 34 -0.08 -4.00 -14.33
CA CYS A 34 1.10 -4.60 -13.72
C CYS A 34 1.07 -4.42 -12.20
N PHE A 35 1.65 -5.38 -11.47
CA PHE A 35 1.78 -5.32 -10.00
C PHE A 35 2.65 -4.13 -9.54
N HIS A 36 3.63 -3.73 -10.33
CA HIS A 36 4.54 -2.61 -10.02
C HIS A 36 4.69 -1.71 -11.22
N SER A 37 5.08 -0.47 -10.98
CA SER A 37 5.39 0.48 -12.03
C SER A 37 6.59 0.04 -12.87
N ALA A 38 6.71 0.60 -14.07
CA ALA A 38 7.84 0.29 -14.96
C ALA A 38 9.20 0.73 -14.40
N ALA A 39 9.24 1.61 -13.39
CA ALA A 39 10.48 2.13 -12.82
C ALA A 39 11.26 1.07 -12.01
N GLY A 40 10.55 0.23 -11.24
CA GLY A 40 11.20 -0.82 -10.46
C GLY A 40 10.41 -1.23 -9.22
N ALA A 41 10.19 -2.53 -9.04
CA ALA A 41 9.44 -3.05 -7.90
C ALA A 41 10.20 -2.83 -6.57
N ARG A 42 11.52 -3.07 -6.57
CA ARG A 42 12.35 -2.91 -5.38
C ARG A 42 12.48 -1.44 -4.95
N ALA A 43 12.72 -0.55 -5.91
CA ALA A 43 12.78 0.89 -5.65
C ALA A 43 11.43 1.42 -5.13
N GLU A 44 10.34 0.97 -5.72
CA GLU A 44 8.98 1.32 -5.31
C GLU A 44 8.68 0.91 -3.87
N THR A 45 8.98 -0.34 -3.51
CA THR A 45 8.86 -0.84 -2.13
C THR A 45 9.68 -0.03 -1.14
N ALA A 46 10.95 0.24 -1.47
CA ALA A 46 11.83 1.01 -0.60
C ALA A 46 11.30 2.43 -0.35
N GLN A 47 10.89 3.13 -1.40
CA GLN A 47 10.46 4.55 -1.32
C GLN A 47 9.04 4.73 -0.77
N LYS A 48 8.12 3.80 -1.04
CA LYS A 48 6.69 4.00 -0.72
C LYS A 48 6.24 3.26 0.54
N PHE A 49 6.99 2.25 0.98
CA PHE A 49 6.60 1.41 2.13
C PHE A 49 7.67 1.36 3.22
N VAL A 50 8.93 1.00 2.90
CA VAL A 50 9.97 0.82 3.92
C VAL A 50 10.41 2.15 4.52
N ALA A 51 10.80 3.12 3.69
CA ALA A 51 11.25 4.42 4.19
C ALA A 51 10.15 5.16 4.96
N PRO A 52 8.90 5.30 4.44
CA PRO A 52 7.85 5.99 5.18
C PRO A 52 7.38 5.27 6.45
N ALA A 53 7.72 3.99 6.64
CA ALA A 53 7.49 3.28 7.90
C ALA A 53 8.29 3.89 9.05
N ASP A 54 9.46 4.52 8.73
CA ASP A 54 10.28 5.24 9.71
C ASP A 54 10.61 4.34 10.92
N LEU A 55 11.27 3.21 10.61
CA LEU A 55 11.52 2.17 11.60
C LEU A 55 12.48 2.63 12.71
N ASP A 56 13.25 3.70 12.47
CA ASP A 56 14.18 4.26 13.45
C ASP A 56 13.46 4.93 14.64
N ARG A 57 12.15 5.23 14.52
CA ARG A 57 11.32 5.71 15.64
C ARG A 57 11.06 4.66 16.72
N PHE A 58 11.35 3.40 16.46
CA PHE A 58 11.11 2.29 17.37
C PHE A 58 12.39 1.84 18.06
N ALA A 59 12.31 1.58 19.37
CA ALA A 59 13.45 1.05 20.11
C ALA A 59 13.78 -0.39 19.68
N PRO A 60 15.08 -0.76 19.59
CA PRO A 60 15.49 -2.14 19.35
C PRO A 60 14.83 -3.12 20.34
N GLY A 61 14.52 -4.32 19.89
CA GLY A 61 13.80 -5.34 20.66
C GLY A 61 12.27 -5.21 20.63
N ARG A 62 11.72 -4.09 20.11
CA ARG A 62 10.27 -3.92 19.98
C ARG A 62 9.72 -4.87 18.91
N ARG A 63 8.55 -5.45 19.19
CA ARG A 63 7.75 -6.19 18.22
C ARG A 63 6.70 -5.26 17.61
N LEU A 64 6.73 -5.12 16.29
CA LEU A 64 5.79 -4.30 15.52
C LEU A 64 4.68 -5.17 14.96
N ARG A 65 3.45 -4.72 15.11
CA ARG A 65 2.29 -5.35 14.50
C ARG A 65 2.02 -4.73 13.14
N VAL A 66 2.08 -5.55 12.10
CA VAL A 66 1.99 -5.13 10.70
C VAL A 66 0.86 -5.87 10.01
N LEU A 67 -0.07 -5.13 9.40
CA LEU A 67 -1.01 -5.68 8.43
C LEU A 67 -0.55 -5.28 7.03
N GLU A 68 -0.48 -6.25 6.12
CA GLU A 68 -0.22 -6.03 4.70
C GLU A 68 -1.42 -6.45 3.87
N LEU A 69 -2.02 -5.49 3.16
CA LEU A 69 -3.12 -5.74 2.24
C LEU A 69 -2.58 -5.84 0.82
N CYS A 70 -2.82 -6.99 0.17
CA CYS A 70 -2.28 -7.37 -1.12
C CYS A 70 -0.76 -7.60 -1.09
N VAL A 71 -0.37 -8.80 -0.69
CA VAL A 71 1.03 -9.23 -0.55
C VAL A 71 1.73 -9.34 -1.92
N GLY A 72 0.98 -9.77 -2.94
CA GLY A 72 1.46 -9.88 -4.31
C GLY A 72 2.70 -10.77 -4.43
N LEU A 73 3.79 -10.24 -5.01
CA LEU A 73 5.06 -10.95 -5.18
C LEU A 73 5.86 -11.06 -3.86
N GLY A 74 5.47 -10.35 -2.78
CA GLY A 74 6.15 -10.38 -1.49
C GLY A 74 7.28 -9.36 -1.32
N TYR A 75 7.43 -8.38 -2.21
CA TYR A 75 8.47 -7.34 -2.12
C TYR A 75 8.36 -6.55 -0.81
N ASN A 76 7.16 -6.09 -0.45
CA ASN A 76 6.96 -5.28 0.75
C ASN A 76 7.24 -6.10 2.02
N THR A 77 6.74 -7.34 2.07
CA THR A 77 7.02 -8.28 3.18
C THR A 77 8.52 -8.47 3.36
N ALA A 78 9.24 -8.82 2.29
CA ALA A 78 10.67 -9.11 2.33
C ALA A 78 11.49 -7.88 2.74
N ALA A 79 11.26 -6.74 2.09
CA ALA A 79 12.01 -5.53 2.35
C ALA A 79 11.77 -4.97 3.76
N LEU A 80 10.51 -4.99 4.22
CA LEU A 80 10.17 -4.54 5.58
C LEU A 80 10.81 -5.44 6.64
N LEU A 81 10.80 -6.78 6.42
CA LEU A 81 11.43 -7.73 7.34
C LEU A 81 12.93 -7.47 7.46
N GLU A 82 13.66 -7.38 6.34
CA GLU A 82 15.11 -7.11 6.36
C GLU A 82 15.43 -5.77 7.04
N ALA A 83 14.63 -4.73 6.73
CA ALA A 83 14.81 -3.41 7.32
C ALA A 83 14.53 -3.39 8.83
N ALA A 84 13.53 -4.14 9.30
CA ALA A 84 13.20 -4.27 10.72
C ALA A 84 14.28 -5.06 11.48
N GLU A 85 14.69 -6.19 10.93
CA GLU A 85 15.73 -7.05 11.56
C GLU A 85 17.10 -6.37 11.63
N ALA A 86 17.46 -5.57 10.63
CA ALA A 86 18.67 -4.76 10.66
C ALA A 86 18.69 -3.73 11.81
N ARG A 87 17.51 -3.37 12.34
CA ARG A 87 17.33 -2.45 13.49
C ARG A 87 17.07 -3.19 14.80
N GLY A 88 17.16 -4.50 14.81
CA GLY A 88 16.84 -5.33 15.98
C GLY A 88 15.34 -5.34 16.33
N LEU A 89 14.46 -5.00 15.39
CA LEU A 89 13.03 -5.05 15.57
C LEU A 89 12.48 -6.43 15.20
N GLN A 90 11.34 -6.78 15.75
CA GLN A 90 10.60 -8.00 15.41
C GLN A 90 9.27 -7.65 14.77
N LEU A 91 8.76 -8.50 13.88
CA LEU A 91 7.46 -8.34 13.27
C LEU A 91 6.46 -9.39 13.76
N GLU A 92 5.26 -8.95 14.08
CA GLU A 92 4.04 -9.75 14.13
C GLU A 92 3.23 -9.37 12.89
N TRP A 93 3.38 -10.14 11.81
CA TRP A 93 2.89 -9.79 10.49
C TRP A 93 1.64 -10.59 10.11
N LEU A 94 0.66 -9.93 9.50
CA LEU A 94 -0.52 -10.55 8.90
C LEU A 94 -0.72 -10.02 7.49
N GLY A 95 -0.70 -10.92 6.51
CA GLY A 95 -1.04 -10.63 5.12
C GLY A 95 -2.50 -10.95 4.80
N LEU A 96 -3.16 -10.09 4.03
CA LEU A 96 -4.42 -10.40 3.37
C LEU A 96 -4.17 -10.48 1.87
N GLU A 97 -4.41 -11.65 1.27
CA GLU A 97 -4.11 -11.89 -0.15
C GLU A 97 -5.25 -12.68 -0.82
N LEU A 98 -5.58 -12.28 -2.03
CA LEU A 98 -6.61 -12.97 -2.81
C LEU A 98 -6.04 -14.18 -3.56
N ASP A 99 -4.83 -14.04 -4.11
CA ASP A 99 -4.21 -14.98 -5.04
C ASP A 99 -2.77 -15.30 -4.64
N PRO A 100 -2.45 -16.53 -4.22
CA PRO A 100 -1.08 -16.88 -3.81
C PRO A 100 -0.11 -17.03 -5.00
N ARG A 101 -0.59 -17.12 -6.23
CA ARG A 101 0.24 -17.38 -7.42
C ARG A 101 1.31 -16.32 -7.69
N PRO A 102 1.11 -15.01 -7.43
CA PRO A 102 2.18 -14.01 -7.60
C PRO A 102 3.42 -14.33 -6.79
N LEU A 103 3.27 -14.70 -5.51
CA LEU A 103 4.40 -15.11 -4.67
C LEU A 103 5.06 -16.40 -5.17
N GLN A 104 4.28 -17.38 -5.62
CA GLN A 104 4.80 -18.63 -6.19
C GLN A 104 5.63 -18.39 -7.43
N LEU A 105 5.17 -17.53 -8.33
CA LEU A 105 5.91 -17.14 -9.53
C LEU A 105 7.18 -16.38 -9.18
N ALA A 106 7.15 -15.51 -8.18
CA ALA A 106 8.31 -14.78 -7.71
C ALA A 106 9.38 -15.73 -7.12
N LEU A 107 8.99 -16.69 -6.31
CA LEU A 107 9.89 -17.70 -5.72
C LEU A 107 10.50 -18.63 -6.78
N GLY A 108 9.84 -18.82 -7.92
CA GLY A 108 10.38 -19.52 -9.08
C GLY A 108 11.39 -18.70 -9.91
N ASP A 109 11.56 -17.41 -9.64
CA ASP A 109 12.44 -16.52 -10.38
C ASP A 109 13.77 -16.31 -9.66
N ALA A 110 14.87 -16.76 -10.28
CA ALA A 110 16.19 -16.68 -9.67
C ALA A 110 16.65 -15.24 -9.40
N ALA A 111 16.29 -14.29 -10.27
CA ALA A 111 16.66 -12.89 -10.09
C ALA A 111 15.87 -12.21 -8.95
N PHE A 112 14.61 -12.60 -8.73
CA PHE A 112 13.86 -12.20 -7.54
C PHE A 112 14.50 -12.77 -6.27
N CYS A 113 14.77 -14.08 -6.25
CA CYS A 113 15.39 -14.75 -5.10
C CYS A 113 16.76 -14.18 -4.73
N ALA A 114 17.60 -13.84 -5.72
CA ALA A 114 18.92 -13.29 -5.51
C ALA A 114 18.95 -11.88 -4.88
N GLN A 115 17.81 -11.21 -4.80
CA GLN A 115 17.69 -9.87 -4.19
C GLN A 115 17.61 -9.90 -2.67
N TRP A 116 17.31 -11.06 -2.08
CA TRP A 116 17.01 -11.22 -0.66
C TRP A 116 18.03 -12.08 0.07
N HIS A 117 18.22 -11.84 1.36
CA HIS A 117 18.99 -12.72 2.21
C HIS A 117 18.39 -14.12 2.24
N ASP A 118 19.20 -15.13 2.49
CA ASP A 118 18.74 -16.53 2.52
C ASP A 118 17.61 -16.77 3.52
N GLU A 119 17.68 -16.14 4.70
CA GLU A 119 16.63 -16.23 5.71
C GLU A 119 15.31 -15.63 5.21
N THR A 120 15.36 -14.45 4.59
CA THR A 120 14.17 -13.79 4.02
C THR A 120 13.52 -14.66 2.94
N ARG A 121 14.34 -15.25 2.07
CA ARG A 121 13.84 -16.17 1.04
C ARG A 121 13.15 -17.39 1.66
N GLN A 122 13.77 -18.01 2.68
CA GLN A 122 13.18 -19.13 3.40
C GLN A 122 11.85 -18.77 4.09
N ILE A 123 11.71 -17.54 4.57
CA ILE A 123 10.48 -17.01 5.16
C ILE A 123 9.38 -16.90 4.11
N LEU A 124 9.68 -16.37 2.92
CA LEU A 124 8.70 -16.31 1.83
C LEU A 124 8.30 -17.72 1.35
N GLU A 125 9.24 -18.68 1.31
CA GLU A 125 8.96 -20.09 1.01
C GLU A 125 8.06 -20.73 2.07
N GLN A 126 8.30 -20.45 3.37
CA GLN A 126 7.42 -20.92 4.45
C GLN A 126 6.02 -20.34 4.31
N LEU A 127 5.91 -19.04 3.96
CA LEU A 127 4.63 -18.36 3.76
C LEU A 127 3.83 -19.05 2.65
N ASP A 128 4.45 -19.29 1.50
CA ASP A 128 3.81 -20.00 0.37
C ASP A 128 3.37 -21.41 0.74
N GLN A 129 4.27 -22.21 1.33
CA GLN A 129 4.04 -23.63 1.57
C GLN A 129 3.10 -23.90 2.74
N ARG A 130 3.12 -23.08 3.79
CA ARG A 130 2.46 -23.33 5.08
C ARG A 130 1.42 -22.27 5.44
N GLY A 131 1.37 -21.14 4.72
CA GLY A 131 0.53 -20.00 5.06
C GLY A 131 1.01 -19.21 6.29
N ALA A 132 2.16 -19.59 6.87
CA ALA A 132 2.74 -18.98 8.05
C ALA A 132 4.25 -19.18 8.09
N TRP A 133 4.95 -18.28 8.79
CA TRP A 133 6.40 -18.31 8.91
C TRP A 133 6.90 -17.84 10.29
N ARG A 134 8.15 -18.20 10.61
CA ARG A 134 8.90 -17.70 11.76
C ARG A 134 10.34 -17.48 11.36
N SER A 135 10.92 -16.34 11.80
CA SER A 135 12.35 -16.09 11.68
C SER A 135 13.10 -16.57 12.92
N CYS A 136 14.41 -16.81 12.78
CA CYS A 136 15.28 -17.15 13.90
C CYS A 136 15.44 -15.97 14.89
N ARG A 137 15.14 -14.73 14.46
CA ARG A 137 15.22 -13.50 15.27
C ARG A 137 13.92 -13.14 16.00
N GLY A 138 12.90 -14.01 15.95
CA GLY A 138 11.66 -13.85 16.71
C GLY A 138 10.51 -13.18 15.96
N SER A 139 10.71 -12.74 14.72
CA SER A 139 9.61 -12.30 13.86
C SER A 139 8.72 -13.49 13.47
N SER A 140 7.44 -13.24 13.27
CA SER A 140 6.49 -14.27 12.81
C SER A 140 5.36 -13.65 12.03
N GLY A 141 4.74 -14.45 11.16
CA GLY A 141 3.60 -13.99 10.39
C GLY A 141 2.78 -15.13 9.80
N SER A 142 1.65 -14.75 9.28
CA SER A 142 0.78 -15.62 8.49
C SER A 142 0.00 -14.79 7.49
N TRP A 143 -0.55 -15.40 6.46
CA TRP A 143 -1.51 -14.75 5.61
C TRP A 143 -2.89 -15.42 5.70
N ARG A 144 -3.90 -14.65 5.30
CA ARG A 144 -5.26 -15.14 5.08
C ARG A 144 -5.58 -14.98 3.61
N LEU A 145 -5.88 -16.10 2.95
CA LEU A 145 -6.25 -16.10 1.55
C LEU A 145 -7.76 -15.86 1.39
N GLY A 146 -8.11 -14.95 0.50
CA GLY A 146 -9.48 -14.61 0.15
C GLY A 146 -9.72 -13.11 -0.01
N ASP A 147 -10.97 -12.76 -0.30
CA ASP A 147 -11.38 -11.35 -0.43
C ASP A 147 -11.17 -10.60 0.89
N ALA A 148 -10.34 -9.57 0.87
CA ALA A 148 -10.00 -8.79 2.06
C ALA A 148 -11.22 -8.11 2.70
N ARG A 149 -12.25 -7.74 1.92
CA ARG A 149 -13.51 -7.17 2.44
C ARG A 149 -14.21 -8.13 3.41
N ARG A 150 -14.06 -9.43 3.19
CA ARG A 150 -14.61 -10.49 4.04
C ARG A 150 -13.66 -10.88 5.17
N GLN A 151 -12.34 -10.72 4.98
CA GLN A 151 -11.34 -11.08 5.98
C GLN A 151 -11.17 -10.00 7.06
N LEU A 152 -11.23 -8.72 6.70
CA LEU A 152 -11.05 -7.60 7.63
C LEU A 152 -12.04 -7.64 8.82
N PRO A 153 -13.35 -7.89 8.64
CA PRO A 153 -14.28 -7.99 9.75
C PRO A 153 -14.03 -9.17 10.68
N LEU A 154 -13.30 -10.19 10.21
CA LEU A 154 -12.98 -11.42 10.95
C LEU A 154 -11.63 -11.35 11.66
N LEU A 155 -10.96 -10.20 11.65
CA LEU A 155 -9.72 -10.02 12.39
C LEU A 155 -10.00 -10.09 13.89
N PRO A 156 -9.10 -10.76 14.66
CA PRO A 156 -9.24 -10.82 16.11
C PRO A 156 -9.25 -9.42 16.73
N ALA A 157 -9.99 -9.26 17.84
CA ALA A 157 -10.15 -7.98 18.51
C ALA A 157 -8.81 -7.36 18.98
N GLU A 158 -7.81 -8.19 19.24
CA GLU A 158 -6.46 -7.74 19.61
C GLU A 158 -5.70 -7.02 18.48
N TRP A 159 -6.23 -7.00 17.26
CA TRP A 159 -5.69 -6.20 16.15
C TRP A 159 -6.24 -4.77 16.13
N ILE A 160 -7.40 -4.54 16.73
CA ILE A 160 -8.08 -3.23 16.72
C ILE A 160 -7.28 -2.23 17.56
N GLY A 161 -6.86 -1.12 16.95
CA GLY A 161 -6.08 -0.07 17.59
C GLY A 161 -4.66 -0.48 18.00
N ARG A 162 -4.09 -1.52 17.38
CA ARG A 162 -2.81 -2.11 17.77
C ARG A 162 -1.78 -2.22 16.66
N CYS A 163 -2.14 -1.92 15.41
CA CYS A 163 -1.19 -1.98 14.31
C CYS A 163 -0.25 -0.77 14.33
N ASP A 164 1.03 -1.05 14.31
CA ASP A 164 2.09 -0.06 14.11
C ASP A 164 2.11 0.40 12.64
N LEU A 165 1.91 -0.56 11.73
CA LEU A 165 1.93 -0.32 10.29
C LEU A 165 0.79 -1.07 9.60
N VAL A 166 0.17 -0.40 8.63
CA VAL A 166 -0.73 -1.00 7.64
C VAL A 166 -0.17 -0.66 6.27
N LEU A 167 0.23 -1.68 5.50
CA LEU A 167 0.66 -1.53 4.11
C LEU A 167 -0.54 -1.77 3.21
N HIS A 168 -0.92 -0.80 2.39
CA HIS A 168 -2.04 -0.90 1.46
C HIS A 168 -1.54 -0.79 0.03
N ASP A 169 -1.36 -1.95 -0.62
CA ASP A 169 -0.71 -2.07 -1.94
C ASP A 169 -1.60 -2.80 -2.96
N ALA A 170 -2.88 -2.48 -2.99
CA ALA A 170 -3.80 -3.02 -3.99
C ALA A 170 -3.55 -2.41 -5.38
N PHE A 171 -4.03 -3.08 -6.43
CA PHE A 171 -4.11 -2.50 -7.77
C PHE A 171 -4.78 -1.14 -7.74
N SER A 172 -4.51 -0.30 -8.76
CA SER A 172 -4.97 1.10 -8.76
C SER A 172 -6.49 1.22 -8.55
N PRO A 173 -6.96 2.33 -7.96
CA PRO A 173 -8.39 2.52 -7.69
C PRO A 173 -9.29 2.44 -8.93
N GLY A 174 -8.72 2.64 -10.11
CA GLY A 174 -9.41 2.45 -11.39
C GLY A 174 -9.66 0.98 -11.75
N HIS A 175 -8.84 0.07 -11.25
CA HIS A 175 -8.90 -1.36 -11.59
C HIS A 175 -9.38 -2.24 -10.42
N CYS A 176 -9.21 -1.78 -9.17
CA CYS A 176 -9.61 -2.50 -7.97
C CYS A 176 -10.33 -1.54 -6.97
N PRO A 177 -11.42 -0.85 -7.37
CA PRO A 177 -12.06 0.17 -6.53
C PRO A 177 -12.62 -0.38 -5.21
N GLU A 178 -12.89 -1.66 -5.14
CA GLU A 178 -13.42 -2.35 -3.97
C GLU A 178 -12.49 -2.25 -2.75
N LEU A 179 -11.17 -2.33 -2.95
CA LEU A 179 -10.19 -2.23 -1.87
C LEU A 179 -9.87 -0.77 -1.49
N TRP A 180 -10.32 0.20 -2.29
CA TRP A 180 -10.19 1.62 -2.03
C TRP A 180 -11.50 2.25 -1.54
N SER A 181 -12.52 1.44 -1.26
CA SER A 181 -13.78 1.92 -0.72
C SER A 181 -13.60 2.53 0.67
N LEU A 182 -14.43 3.53 0.98
CA LEU A 182 -14.44 4.17 2.31
C LEU A 182 -14.61 3.13 3.42
N GLU A 183 -15.36 2.08 3.17
CA GLU A 183 -15.63 1.00 4.11
C GLU A 183 -14.36 0.20 4.43
N VAL A 184 -13.58 -0.18 3.41
CA VAL A 184 -12.29 -0.86 3.59
C VAL A 184 -11.29 0.06 4.28
N LEU A 185 -11.15 1.31 3.82
CA LEU A 185 -10.23 2.27 4.43
C LEU A 185 -10.59 2.57 5.89
N ARG A 186 -11.88 2.61 6.23
CA ARG A 186 -12.34 2.74 7.63
C ARG A 186 -11.99 1.51 8.46
N ALA A 187 -12.13 0.32 7.90
CA ALA A 187 -11.72 -0.91 8.59
C ALA A 187 -10.21 -0.91 8.87
N LEU A 188 -9.38 -0.52 7.89
CA LEU A 188 -7.92 -0.40 8.06
C LEU A 188 -7.54 0.69 9.08
N ALA A 189 -8.19 1.86 9.03
CA ALA A 189 -7.94 2.95 9.97
C ALA A 189 -8.20 2.53 11.43
N ARG A 190 -9.23 1.73 11.68
CA ARG A 190 -9.55 1.20 13.03
C ARG A 190 -8.48 0.26 13.60
N LEU A 191 -7.63 -0.30 12.77
CA LEU A 191 -6.54 -1.18 13.23
C LEU A 191 -5.35 -0.40 13.79
N LEU A 192 -5.15 0.85 13.34
CA LEU A 192 -4.00 1.65 13.71
C LEU A 192 -4.01 2.01 15.19
N GLN A 193 -2.86 1.86 15.84
CA GLN A 193 -2.60 2.49 17.12
C GLN A 193 -2.43 4.03 16.95
N PRO A 194 -2.45 4.84 18.03
CA PRO A 194 -2.45 6.30 17.91
C PRO A 194 -1.34 6.89 17.05
N ASP A 195 -0.13 6.33 17.07
CA ASP A 195 1.03 6.71 16.24
C ASP A 195 1.29 5.74 15.08
N GLY A 196 0.36 4.81 14.82
CA GLY A 196 0.42 3.87 13.71
C GLY A 196 0.29 4.57 12.36
N ARG A 197 0.85 3.97 11.31
CA ARG A 197 0.84 4.53 9.96
C ARG A 197 0.20 3.57 8.96
N LEU A 198 -0.70 4.08 8.13
CA LEU A 198 -1.12 3.44 6.90
C LEU A 198 -0.28 4.02 5.77
N LEU A 199 0.37 3.14 5.03
CA LEU A 199 1.28 3.47 3.93
C LEU A 199 0.70 2.98 2.62
N THR A 200 0.67 3.84 1.60
CA THR A 200 0.24 3.47 0.26
C THR A 200 0.93 4.28 -0.82
N TYR A 201 1.15 3.68 -1.97
CA TYR A 201 1.63 4.39 -3.17
C TYR A 201 0.58 5.35 -3.74
N CYS A 202 -0.69 5.20 -3.35
CA CYS A 202 -1.79 5.93 -3.98
C CYS A 202 -1.86 7.39 -3.48
N SER A 203 -1.92 8.33 -4.43
CA SER A 203 -2.12 9.77 -4.19
C SER A 203 -3.42 10.30 -4.78
N ALA A 204 -4.34 9.40 -5.21
CA ALA A 204 -5.61 9.80 -5.80
C ALA A 204 -6.49 10.56 -4.80
N ALA A 205 -7.14 11.65 -5.26
CA ALA A 205 -7.99 12.49 -4.41
C ALA A 205 -9.10 11.68 -3.71
N ALA A 206 -9.74 10.73 -4.40
CA ALA A 206 -10.78 9.88 -3.82
C ALA A 206 -10.27 9.08 -2.61
N VAL A 207 -9.05 8.54 -2.70
CA VAL A 207 -8.44 7.74 -1.64
C VAL A 207 -8.02 8.62 -0.48
N ARG A 208 -7.34 9.73 -0.74
CA ARG A 208 -6.92 10.69 0.29
C ARG A 208 -8.12 11.27 1.04
N HIS A 209 -9.15 11.71 0.33
CA HIS A 209 -10.37 12.21 0.95
C HIS A 209 -11.07 11.13 1.76
N ALA A 210 -11.15 9.87 1.25
CA ALA A 210 -11.69 8.78 2.03
C ALA A 210 -10.89 8.51 3.31
N LEU A 211 -9.56 8.59 3.28
CA LEU A 211 -8.72 8.47 4.48
C LEU A 211 -8.99 9.62 5.48
N GLU A 212 -9.15 10.86 5.03
CA GLU A 212 -9.55 12.00 5.91
C GLU A 212 -10.92 11.76 6.54
N LEU A 213 -11.89 11.23 5.78
CA LEU A 213 -13.22 10.87 6.30
C LEU A 213 -13.18 9.75 7.34
N THR A 214 -12.07 9.01 7.46
CA THR A 214 -11.85 8.04 8.56
C THR A 214 -11.25 8.68 9.80
N GLY A 215 -10.92 9.97 9.77
CA GLY A 215 -10.28 10.70 10.87
C GLY A 215 -8.76 10.70 10.83
N LEU A 216 -8.14 10.13 9.78
CA LEU A 216 -6.69 10.10 9.64
C LEU A 216 -6.14 11.42 9.09
N GLN A 217 -4.96 11.79 9.56
CA GLN A 217 -4.19 12.91 9.06
C GLN A 217 -3.21 12.43 8.00
N LEU A 218 -3.03 13.23 6.94
CA LEU A 218 -2.31 12.83 5.75
C LEU A 218 -0.97 13.55 5.61
N ALA A 219 0.04 12.81 5.14
CA ALA A 219 1.27 13.35 4.60
C ALA A 219 1.56 12.76 3.21
N SER A 220 2.16 13.57 2.34
CA SER A 220 2.66 13.12 1.04
C SER A 220 4.06 12.54 1.19
N ILE A 221 4.33 11.42 0.54
CA ILE A 221 5.66 10.87 0.36
C ILE A 221 6.28 11.58 -0.85
N ARG A 222 7.46 12.20 -0.68
CA ARG A 222 8.16 12.92 -1.75
C ARG A 222 9.63 12.53 -1.81
N ALA A 223 10.24 12.58 -2.99
CA ALA A 223 11.68 12.49 -3.11
C ALA A 223 12.32 13.72 -2.42
N ALA A 224 13.42 13.51 -1.68
CA ALA A 224 14.03 14.56 -0.87
C ALA A 224 14.43 15.81 -1.68
N GLY A 225 14.90 15.65 -2.92
CA GLY A 225 15.24 16.76 -3.82
C GLY A 225 14.03 17.53 -4.39
N GLN A 226 12.80 17.05 -4.12
CA GLN A 226 11.55 17.62 -4.62
C GLN A 226 10.69 18.20 -3.48
N ALA A 227 11.27 18.32 -2.30
CA ALA A 227 10.62 18.85 -1.11
C ALA A 227 10.63 20.39 -1.11
N GLY A 228 9.47 21.01 -0.91
CA GLY A 228 9.32 22.47 -0.75
C GLY A 228 7.89 22.93 -0.97
N PRO A 229 7.47 24.07 -0.38
CA PRO A 229 6.12 24.62 -0.55
C PRO A 229 5.83 25.02 -2.00
N ASP A 230 6.87 25.31 -2.78
CA ASP A 230 6.83 25.73 -4.19
C ASP A 230 7.23 24.60 -5.15
N ALA A 231 7.26 23.35 -4.68
CA ALA A 231 7.53 22.19 -5.55
C ALA A 231 6.55 22.25 -6.74
N GLY A 232 7.06 22.73 -7.84
CA GLY A 232 6.29 23.19 -9.00
C GLY A 232 5.33 22.10 -9.51
N THR A 233 4.38 22.57 -10.26
CA THR A 233 3.19 21.90 -10.80
C THR A 233 3.39 20.59 -11.56
N GLY A 234 4.60 20.01 -11.57
CA GLY A 234 4.95 18.75 -12.24
C GLY A 234 5.23 17.57 -11.33
N ASN A 235 5.40 17.77 -10.02
CA ASN A 235 5.86 16.71 -9.11
C ASN A 235 4.72 16.19 -8.22
N TRP A 236 4.06 15.14 -8.68
CA TRP A 236 3.15 14.37 -7.84
C TRP A 236 3.92 13.67 -6.73
N SER A 237 3.28 13.53 -5.56
CA SER A 237 3.80 12.71 -4.49
C SER A 237 3.94 11.25 -4.93
N LEU A 238 4.92 10.55 -4.37
CA LEU A 238 5.16 9.14 -4.60
C LEU A 238 4.09 8.25 -3.95
N GLY A 239 3.35 8.79 -2.97
CA GLY A 239 2.33 8.08 -2.22
C GLY A 239 1.78 8.90 -1.06
N THR A 240 1.10 8.22 -0.16
CA THR A 240 0.44 8.82 1.00
C THR A 240 0.77 8.03 2.27
N VAL A 241 1.06 8.76 3.34
CA VAL A 241 1.03 8.23 4.72
C VAL A 241 -0.19 8.80 5.40
N ALA A 242 -0.95 7.95 6.07
CA ALA A 242 -2.10 8.36 6.87
C ALA A 242 -1.95 7.82 8.30
N SER A 243 -2.27 8.63 9.32
CA SER A 243 -2.09 8.27 10.73
C SER A 243 -3.16 8.95 11.59
N PRO A 244 -3.59 8.34 12.72
CA PRO A 244 -4.48 9.00 13.67
C PRO A 244 -3.89 10.31 14.25
N MET A 245 -2.58 10.35 14.43
CA MET A 245 -1.85 11.57 14.79
C MET A 245 -1.09 12.10 13.58
N PRO A 246 -0.74 13.43 13.55
CA PRO A 246 0.07 13.96 12.47
C PRO A 246 1.31 13.08 12.29
N PRO A 247 1.56 12.56 11.07
CA PRO A 247 2.79 11.83 10.83
C PRO A 247 3.96 12.78 11.03
N CYS A 248 4.59 12.71 12.21
CA CYS A 248 5.80 13.45 12.50
C CYS A 248 6.96 12.81 11.74
N GLY A 249 7.49 13.52 10.77
CA GLY A 249 8.78 13.31 10.16
C GLY A 249 9.35 14.68 9.97
N GLY A 250 10.42 14.99 10.71
CA GLY A 250 11.21 16.20 10.44
C GLY A 250 11.77 16.13 9.01
N PRO A 251 12.43 17.21 8.53
CA PRO A 251 13.10 17.22 7.22
C PRO A 251 14.25 16.20 7.12
N ASP A 252 14.44 15.38 8.13
CA ASP A 252 15.49 14.38 8.17
C ASP A 252 15.18 13.28 7.15
N THR A 253 16.06 13.17 6.21
CA THR A 253 16.09 12.11 5.20
C THR A 253 15.99 10.75 5.88
N ILE A 254 14.87 10.08 5.71
CA ILE A 254 14.70 8.71 6.20
C ILE A 254 15.71 7.85 5.44
N GLY A 255 16.65 7.27 6.17
CA GLY A 255 17.73 6.45 5.60
C GLY A 255 17.19 5.25 4.83
N LEU A 256 17.45 5.25 3.53
CA LEU A 256 17.13 4.14 2.63
C LEU A 256 18.35 3.21 2.48
N PRO A 257 18.13 1.93 2.10
CA PRO A 257 19.21 1.11 1.55
C PRO A 257 19.90 1.86 0.40
N ALA A 258 21.22 1.69 0.26
CA ALA A 258 22.14 2.47 -0.60
C ALA A 258 21.77 2.62 -2.09
N ALA A 259 20.65 2.05 -2.54
CA ALA A 259 20.21 2.05 -3.95
C ALA A 259 18.95 2.87 -4.24
N SER A 260 18.40 3.58 -3.26
CA SER A 260 17.12 4.31 -3.45
C SER A 260 17.29 5.80 -3.12
N ASP A 261 16.63 6.67 -3.90
CA ASP A 261 16.58 8.09 -3.58
C ASP A 261 15.88 8.31 -2.23
N PRO A 262 16.44 9.18 -1.35
CA PRO A 262 15.85 9.47 -0.07
C PRO A 262 14.47 10.11 -0.23
N VAL A 263 13.56 9.79 0.69
CA VAL A 263 12.21 10.35 0.73
C VAL A 263 11.98 11.15 2.00
N VAL A 264 11.04 12.07 1.93
CA VAL A 264 10.57 12.87 3.07
C VAL A 264 9.05 12.83 3.15
N LEU A 265 8.53 12.95 4.37
CA LEU A 265 7.10 13.15 4.61
C LEU A 265 6.81 14.64 4.74
N GLN A 266 5.83 15.11 3.99
CA GLN A 266 5.38 16.50 4.05
C GLN A 266 3.86 16.59 4.16
N PRO A 267 3.31 17.58 4.88
CA PRO A 267 1.90 17.88 4.80
C PRO A 267 1.46 18.07 3.35
N LEU A 268 0.19 17.77 3.06
CA LEU A 268 -0.36 18.04 1.73
C LEU A 268 -0.15 19.50 1.36
N THR A 269 0.33 19.76 0.15
CA THR A 269 0.45 21.13 -0.40
C THR A 269 -0.93 21.76 -0.61
N ALA A 270 -0.99 23.09 -0.81
CA ALA A 270 -2.24 23.77 -1.14
C ALA A 270 -2.90 23.15 -2.38
N MET A 271 -2.12 22.84 -3.40
CA MET A 271 -2.57 22.16 -4.62
C MET A 271 -3.24 20.81 -4.32
N GLU A 272 -2.60 19.99 -3.49
CA GLU A 272 -3.13 18.66 -3.12
C GLU A 272 -4.40 18.78 -2.26
N ARG A 273 -4.44 19.75 -1.31
CA ARG A 273 -5.66 20.00 -0.51
C ARG A 273 -6.83 20.46 -1.37
N GLU A 274 -6.60 21.38 -2.30
CA GLU A 274 -7.65 21.81 -3.23
C GLU A 274 -8.12 20.66 -4.14
N HIS A 275 -7.22 19.72 -4.51
CA HIS A 275 -7.62 18.53 -5.24
C HIS A 275 -8.65 17.69 -4.47
N LEU A 276 -8.58 17.66 -3.14
CA LEU A 276 -9.57 16.98 -2.29
C LEU A 276 -10.94 17.69 -2.25
N LEU A 277 -11.06 18.90 -2.78
CA LEU A 277 -12.33 19.62 -2.91
C LEU A 277 -12.97 19.46 -4.30
N THR A 278 -12.31 18.76 -5.22
CA THR A 278 -12.81 18.54 -6.57
C THR A 278 -13.72 17.32 -6.66
N ARG A 279 -14.44 17.17 -7.77
CA ARG A 279 -15.22 15.94 -8.06
C ARG A 279 -14.39 14.67 -8.04
N ALA A 280 -13.07 14.77 -8.27
CA ALA A 280 -12.16 13.62 -8.18
C ALA A 280 -12.08 13.02 -6.78
N ALA A 281 -12.39 13.81 -5.76
CA ALA A 281 -12.34 13.39 -4.36
C ALA A 281 -13.55 12.55 -3.91
N GLU A 282 -14.59 12.43 -4.75
CA GLU A 282 -15.73 11.54 -4.44
C GLU A 282 -15.24 10.13 -4.14
N PRO A 283 -15.48 9.58 -2.93
CA PRO A 283 -14.95 8.29 -2.51
C PRO A 283 -15.59 7.11 -3.27
N TYR A 284 -14.86 6.03 -3.39
CA TYR A 284 -15.44 4.73 -3.71
C TYR A 284 -16.26 4.22 -2.53
N ARG A 285 -17.38 3.57 -2.79
CA ARG A 285 -18.29 3.06 -1.74
C ARG A 285 -18.70 1.63 -2.02
N ASP A 286 -18.62 0.80 -1.01
CA ASP A 286 -19.07 -0.60 -1.02
C ASP A 286 -19.63 -0.97 0.36
N PRO A 287 -20.80 -0.44 0.73
CA PRO A 287 -21.39 -0.59 2.08
C PRO A 287 -21.56 -2.03 2.52
N ASP A 288 -21.90 -2.91 1.59
CA ASP A 288 -22.18 -4.33 1.85
C ASP A 288 -20.94 -5.23 1.69
N GLY A 289 -19.82 -4.67 1.22
CA GLY A 289 -18.56 -5.41 1.04
C GLY A 289 -18.61 -6.50 -0.04
N ASN A 290 -19.49 -6.39 -1.03
CA ASN A 290 -19.69 -7.41 -2.05
C ASN A 290 -19.98 -6.87 -3.46
N ALA A 291 -19.97 -5.56 -3.65
CA ALA A 291 -20.22 -4.97 -4.94
C ALA A 291 -19.08 -5.28 -5.93
N THR A 292 -19.42 -5.36 -7.22
CA THR A 292 -18.42 -5.50 -8.28
C THR A 292 -17.69 -4.18 -8.54
N ALA A 293 -16.47 -4.24 -9.06
CA ALA A 293 -15.71 -3.04 -9.44
C ALA A 293 -16.52 -2.11 -10.36
N ALA A 294 -17.22 -2.67 -11.34
CA ALA A 294 -18.06 -1.91 -12.27
C ALA A 294 -19.22 -1.20 -11.57
N ALA A 295 -19.88 -1.87 -10.61
CA ALA A 295 -20.98 -1.27 -9.85
C ALA A 295 -20.48 -0.12 -8.96
N ILE A 296 -19.35 -0.30 -8.27
CA ILE A 296 -18.71 0.73 -7.45
C ILE A 296 -18.35 1.95 -8.28
N GLN A 297 -17.77 1.75 -9.46
CA GLN A 297 -17.41 2.84 -10.37
C GLN A 297 -18.62 3.58 -10.93
N ALA A 298 -19.64 2.86 -11.39
CA ALA A 298 -20.86 3.45 -11.92
C ALA A 298 -21.55 4.33 -10.85
N ALA A 299 -21.74 3.82 -9.65
CA ALA A 299 -22.31 4.58 -8.54
C ALA A 299 -21.45 5.80 -8.14
N ARG A 300 -20.11 5.69 -8.23
CA ARG A 300 -19.23 6.82 -8.00
C ARG A 300 -19.38 7.91 -9.07
N VAL A 301 -19.44 7.54 -10.34
CA VAL A 301 -19.65 8.49 -11.46
C VAL A 301 -20.96 9.24 -11.27
N GLU A 302 -22.04 8.57 -10.89
CA GLU A 302 -23.32 9.21 -10.58
C GLU A 302 -23.19 10.26 -9.47
N ARG A 303 -22.56 9.90 -8.33
CA ARG A 303 -22.34 10.86 -7.24
C ARG A 303 -21.44 12.03 -7.66
N GLN A 304 -20.44 11.80 -8.52
CA GLN A 304 -19.61 12.88 -9.07
C GLN A 304 -20.38 13.90 -9.91
N GLN A 305 -21.45 13.50 -10.58
CA GLN A 305 -22.30 14.42 -11.36
C GLN A 305 -23.02 15.44 -10.47
N HIS A 306 -23.34 15.05 -9.23
CA HIS A 306 -24.00 15.88 -8.25
C HIS A 306 -23.03 16.59 -7.28
N HIS A 307 -21.75 16.33 -7.39
CA HIS A 307 -20.74 16.92 -6.50
C HIS A 307 -20.53 18.40 -6.83
N PRO A 308 -20.59 19.32 -5.84
CA PRO A 308 -20.52 20.77 -6.06
C PRO A 308 -19.13 21.25 -6.49
N GLY A 309 -18.09 20.47 -6.26
CA GLY A 309 -16.71 20.80 -6.56
C GLY A 309 -16.42 20.92 -8.06
N GLU A 310 -15.35 21.63 -8.40
CA GLU A 310 -14.89 21.78 -9.77
C GLU A 310 -14.45 20.42 -10.37
N SER A 311 -14.40 20.36 -11.71
CA SER A 311 -13.87 19.17 -12.39
C SER A 311 -12.35 19.09 -12.25
N THR A 312 -11.78 17.87 -12.25
CA THR A 312 -10.34 17.65 -12.27
C THR A 312 -9.65 18.41 -13.42
N SER A 313 -10.30 18.53 -14.59
CA SER A 313 -9.75 19.24 -15.73
C SER A 313 -9.67 20.75 -15.49
N ALA A 314 -10.64 21.35 -14.79
CA ALA A 314 -10.61 22.76 -14.41
C ALA A 314 -9.49 23.02 -13.38
N TRP A 315 -9.41 22.19 -12.35
CA TRP A 315 -8.35 22.22 -11.34
C TRP A 315 -6.95 22.06 -11.98
N ARG A 316 -6.76 21.05 -12.88
CA ARG A 316 -5.48 20.88 -13.59
C ARG A 316 -5.07 22.10 -14.38
N ARG A 317 -6.02 22.73 -15.10
CA ARG A 317 -5.72 23.98 -15.85
C ARG A 317 -5.28 25.09 -14.94
N ARG A 318 -5.98 25.30 -13.81
CA ARG A 318 -5.67 26.35 -12.85
C ARG A 318 -4.29 26.17 -12.20
N TRP A 319 -3.94 24.94 -11.85
CA TRP A 319 -2.65 24.58 -11.27
C TRP A 319 -1.57 24.22 -12.30
N ARG A 320 -1.87 24.33 -13.61
CA ARG A 320 -0.97 23.96 -14.73
C ARG A 320 -0.38 22.55 -14.59
N VAL A 321 -1.13 21.61 -14.06
CA VAL A 321 -0.71 20.22 -13.88
C VAL A 321 -0.87 19.47 -15.22
N GLY A 322 0.26 18.92 -15.72
CA GLY A 322 0.25 18.12 -16.96
C GLY A 322 0.43 18.91 -18.26
N SER A 323 0.61 20.22 -18.23
CA SER A 323 1.12 20.97 -19.37
C SER A 323 2.66 20.79 -19.42
N ARG A 324 3.12 19.75 -20.08
CA ARG A 324 4.47 19.78 -20.67
C ARG A 324 4.41 20.70 -21.87
N GLY A 325 5.12 21.84 -21.79
CA GLY A 325 5.46 22.63 -22.95
C GLY A 325 6.40 21.87 -23.89
#